data_7c5f863ca60a11df949ad33518466f25
#
_entry.id   7c5f863ca60a11df949ad33518466f25
#
_cell.length_a   1.000
_cell.length_b   1.000
_cell.length_c   1.000
_cell.angle_alpha   90.00
_cell.angle_beta   90.00
_cell.angle_gamma   90.00
#
_symmetry.space_group_name_H-M   'P 1'
#
loop_
_entity.id
_entity.type
_entity.pdbx_description
1 polymer ?
#
loop_
_entity_poly.entity_id
_entity_poly.type
_entity_poly.pdbx_seq_one_letter_code
_entity_poly.pdbx_strand_id
1 'polypeptide(L)'
;MKRNFRGLFALLFGIAIVACACSKENANPVEKVDEILPAAERFEVFPLLNPNDIPYRIPAIATAQDGTLIAVSDYRHSGTDIGVTNYGRIDLHYRLSFDNGNSWTEIKTLIDGMGEAATDFMSVGYGDPCIVADRESNRVLMLSCAGNVSFQNGTRQRHQNIARFYSEDGGRTWGEPEDIAESIYSQFDNSSYGPVRSMFVASGRILQSRFVKVDNYYRLYCAILARDKSLNATHMNYVLYSDDFGGTWKVLGSVNRPAVYSTADEPKVEELPDGTLMISSRYTGGRYFNIFTFTDELSAEGFWSTAVFSGAANGGVEAKENSTNGEVMVLPVVRIEDDKPMHLLLQSLPLGPNRANVGIYYKELASIDDYYMPNLLAEKWDGVKQVTTLNSAYSTMTWQKDNRLGFLYEEETYGKSNYAYGGYTIVYDSFDIMEITDNKYKYRKK
;
A
#
# COMPACT_ATOMS: atom_id res chain seq x y z
N MET A 1 -55.26 -20.09 -75.19
CA MET A 1 -56.52 -19.33 -74.97
C MET A 1 -56.17 -17.98 -74.33
N LYS A 2 -56.39 -16.92 -75.07
CA LYS A 2 -56.69 -15.53 -74.71
C LYS A 2 -55.78 -14.83 -73.71
N ARG A 3 -54.94 -13.86 -74.13
CA ARG A 3 -55.25 -12.41 -74.37
C ARG A 3 -55.16 -11.60 -73.04
N ASN A 4 -54.59 -10.49 -72.89
CA ASN A 4 -54.10 -9.31 -73.64
C ASN A 4 -53.55 -8.35 -72.64
N PHE A 5 -52.65 -7.55 -72.87
CA PHE A 5 -52.33 -6.32 -73.60
C PHE A 5 -51.96 -5.14 -72.65
N ARG A 6 -50.83 -4.48 -72.98
CA ARG A 6 -50.52 -3.04 -72.95
C ARG A 6 -50.27 -2.40 -71.59
N GLY A 7 -49.35 -1.54 -71.43
CA GLY A 7 -48.66 -0.64 -72.37
C GLY A 7 -47.52 0.10 -71.74
N LEU A 8 -46.67 0.44 -72.56
CA LEU A 8 -45.59 1.34 -72.72
C LEU A 8 -45.77 2.70 -72.01
N PHE A 9 -44.76 3.18 -71.24
CA PHE A 9 -44.26 4.56 -71.35
C PHE A 9 -42.84 4.60 -70.86
N ALA A 10 -41.92 4.97 -71.75
CA ALA A 10 -40.54 5.30 -71.46
C ALA A 10 -40.46 6.78 -71.02
N LEU A 11 -39.74 7.08 -69.95
CA LEU A 11 -39.21 8.42 -69.70
C LEU A 11 -37.75 8.29 -69.35
N LEU A 12 -36.90 8.69 -70.28
CA LEU A 12 -35.49 8.95 -70.06
C LEU A 12 -35.33 10.21 -69.16
N PHE A 13 -34.70 10.05 -67.98
CA PHE A 13 -34.09 11.19 -67.28
C PHE A 13 -32.61 10.88 -67.13
N GLY A 14 -31.82 11.72 -67.79
CA GLY A 14 -30.38 11.71 -67.68
C GLY A 14 -29.96 12.18 -66.24
N ILE A 15 -29.17 11.41 -65.58
CA ILE A 15 -28.53 11.81 -64.34
C ILE A 15 -27.10 12.21 -64.71
N ALA A 16 -26.82 13.51 -64.58
CA ALA A 16 -25.48 14.05 -64.62
C ALA A 16 -24.75 13.59 -63.34
N ILE A 17 -23.66 12.85 -63.52
CA ILE A 17 -22.75 12.51 -62.43
C ILE A 17 -21.93 13.74 -62.10
N VAL A 18 -22.28 14.44 -61.02
CA VAL A 18 -21.40 15.44 -60.39
C VAL A 18 -20.43 14.68 -59.50
N ALA A 19 -19.16 14.57 -59.93
CA ALA A 19 -18.09 14.09 -59.07
C ALA A 19 -17.82 15.14 -58.00
N CYS A 20 -18.34 14.93 -56.83
CA CYS A 20 -17.98 15.71 -55.64
C CYS A 20 -16.64 15.18 -55.10
N ALA A 21 -15.55 15.94 -55.33
CA ALA A 21 -14.26 15.69 -54.71
C ALA A 21 -14.41 15.99 -53.21
N CYS A 22 -14.56 14.97 -52.39
CA CYS A 22 -14.39 15.12 -50.95
C CYS A 22 -12.90 15.42 -50.64
N SER A 23 -12.61 16.66 -50.34
CA SER A 23 -11.35 17.03 -49.63
C SER A 23 -11.42 16.34 -48.25
N LYS A 24 -10.46 15.46 -47.98
CA LYS A 24 -10.21 14.98 -46.60
C LYS A 24 -9.74 16.17 -45.78
N GLU A 25 -10.64 16.79 -45.07
CA GLU A 25 -10.27 17.58 -43.91
C GLU A 25 -9.63 16.63 -42.90
N ASN A 26 -8.35 16.82 -42.63
CA ASN A 26 -7.68 16.23 -41.46
C ASN A 26 -8.35 16.84 -40.24
N ALA A 27 -9.34 16.16 -39.69
CA ALA A 27 -9.78 16.42 -38.34
C ALA A 27 -8.60 16.07 -37.42
N ASN A 28 -7.94 17.09 -36.87
CA ASN A 28 -7.06 16.89 -35.74
C ASN A 28 -7.83 16.11 -34.67
N PRO A 29 -7.21 15.06 -34.08
CA PRO A 29 -7.85 14.41 -32.95
C PRO A 29 -8.07 15.49 -31.89
N VAL A 30 -9.34 15.72 -31.53
CA VAL A 30 -9.70 16.50 -30.37
C VAL A 30 -9.00 15.81 -29.21
N GLU A 31 -7.95 16.43 -28.64
CA GLU A 31 -7.41 16.01 -27.37
C GLU A 31 -8.59 15.92 -26.42
N LYS A 32 -8.88 14.71 -25.94
CA LYS A 32 -9.78 14.55 -24.79
C LYS A 32 -9.12 15.34 -23.67
N VAL A 33 -9.69 16.49 -23.37
CA VAL A 33 -9.42 17.18 -22.11
C VAL A 33 -9.92 16.20 -21.07
N ASP A 34 -9.00 15.54 -20.36
CA ASP A 34 -9.34 14.73 -19.19
C ASP A 34 -10.14 15.65 -18.26
N GLU A 35 -11.37 15.30 -18.02
CA GLU A 35 -12.25 16.03 -17.13
C GLU A 35 -11.58 15.98 -15.75
N ILE A 36 -11.06 17.12 -15.28
CA ILE A 36 -10.43 17.22 -13.97
C ILE A 36 -11.56 17.08 -12.95
N LEU A 37 -11.74 15.88 -12.44
CA LEU A 37 -12.67 15.62 -11.35
C LEU A 37 -12.27 16.49 -10.14
N PRO A 38 -13.24 17.07 -9.42
CA PRO A 38 -12.93 17.77 -8.17
C PRO A 38 -12.22 16.83 -7.20
N ALA A 39 -11.38 17.41 -6.33
CA ALA A 39 -10.74 16.64 -5.26
C ALA A 39 -11.81 15.92 -4.44
N ALA A 40 -11.57 14.66 -4.10
CA ALA A 40 -12.49 13.91 -3.26
C ALA A 40 -12.60 14.59 -1.90
N GLU A 41 -13.83 14.79 -1.45
CA GLU A 41 -14.09 15.14 -0.07
C GLU A 41 -13.77 13.96 0.85
N ARG A 42 -13.49 14.23 2.13
CA ARG A 42 -13.27 13.21 3.16
C ARG A 42 -14.42 12.19 3.16
N PHE A 43 -14.07 10.89 3.09
CA PHE A 43 -15.05 9.81 3.00
C PHE A 43 -14.79 8.71 4.04
N GLU A 44 -15.85 8.26 4.73
CA GLU A 44 -15.78 7.11 5.64
C GLU A 44 -15.86 5.80 4.84
N VAL A 45 -14.71 5.21 4.54
CA VAL A 45 -14.64 4.00 3.70
C VAL A 45 -15.14 2.78 4.47
N PHE A 46 -14.71 2.62 5.72
CA PHE A 46 -15.19 1.55 6.60
C PHE A 46 -15.64 2.18 7.93
N PRO A 47 -16.94 2.45 8.08
CA PRO A 47 -17.45 3.14 9.25
C PRO A 47 -17.45 2.26 10.49
N LEU A 48 -17.10 2.81 11.64
CA LEU A 48 -17.25 2.15 12.94
C LEU A 48 -18.71 1.82 13.23
N LEU A 49 -19.61 2.75 12.93
CA LEU A 49 -21.04 2.57 13.08
C LEU A 49 -21.58 1.68 11.95
N ASN A 50 -21.45 0.39 12.11
CA ASN A 50 -21.98 -0.63 11.19
C ASN A 50 -23.03 -1.50 11.92
N PRO A 51 -23.91 -2.21 11.17
CA PRO A 51 -25.04 -2.93 11.76
C PRO A 51 -24.69 -3.97 12.83
N ASN A 52 -23.44 -4.46 12.82
CA ASN A 52 -22.99 -5.52 13.74
C ASN A 52 -22.11 -4.98 14.89
N ASP A 53 -21.83 -3.67 14.90
CA ASP A 53 -20.94 -3.03 15.88
C ASP A 53 -19.56 -3.72 15.99
N ILE A 54 -19.01 -4.18 14.86
CA ILE A 54 -17.72 -4.85 14.76
C ILE A 54 -16.71 -3.87 14.18
N PRO A 55 -15.54 -3.68 14.84
CA PRO A 55 -14.58 -2.68 14.42
C PRO A 55 -13.83 -3.06 13.14
N TYR A 56 -13.55 -2.06 12.33
CA TYR A 56 -12.58 -2.11 11.24
C TYR A 56 -11.20 -1.63 11.73
N ARG A 57 -10.15 -2.30 11.28
CA ARG A 57 -8.78 -1.96 11.62
C ARG A 57 -7.84 -2.19 10.42
N ILE A 58 -6.64 -1.61 10.50
CA ILE A 58 -5.50 -1.90 9.63
C ILE A 58 -5.84 -1.69 8.14
N PRO A 59 -5.81 -0.44 7.68
CA PRO A 59 -6.13 -0.10 6.30
C PRO A 59 -4.99 -0.46 5.34
N ALA A 60 -5.36 -0.91 4.13
CA ALA A 60 -4.48 -1.03 2.98
C ALA A 60 -5.15 -0.39 1.76
N ILE A 61 -4.40 0.26 0.89
CA ILE A 61 -4.91 0.88 -0.34
C ILE A 61 -3.94 0.74 -1.50
N ALA A 62 -4.48 0.50 -2.70
CA ALA A 62 -3.72 0.52 -3.95
C ALA A 62 -4.51 1.24 -5.05
N THR A 63 -3.79 1.77 -6.03
CA THR A 63 -4.36 2.32 -7.27
C THR A 63 -4.09 1.33 -8.40
N ALA A 64 -5.13 0.76 -8.98
CA ALA A 64 -5.04 -0.15 -10.11
C ALA A 64 -4.62 0.57 -11.41
N GLN A 65 -4.23 -0.22 -12.41
CA GLN A 65 -3.76 0.30 -13.70
C GLN A 65 -4.81 1.18 -14.41
N ASP A 66 -6.09 0.89 -14.23
CA ASP A 66 -7.21 1.69 -14.78
C ASP A 66 -7.60 2.92 -13.93
N GLY A 67 -6.95 3.13 -12.78
CA GLY A 67 -7.23 4.22 -11.83
C GLY A 67 -8.18 3.83 -10.70
N THR A 68 -8.74 2.63 -10.71
CA THR A 68 -9.58 2.13 -9.61
C THR A 68 -8.78 2.15 -8.30
N LEU A 69 -9.33 2.77 -7.26
CA LEU A 69 -8.80 2.65 -5.90
C LEU A 69 -9.37 1.39 -5.25
N ILE A 70 -8.51 0.63 -4.61
CA ILE A 70 -8.86 -0.60 -3.90
C ILE A 70 -8.49 -0.42 -2.44
N ALA A 71 -9.49 -0.25 -1.56
CA ALA A 71 -9.29 -0.17 -0.12
C ALA A 71 -9.66 -1.52 0.52
N VAL A 72 -8.80 -1.99 1.42
CA VAL A 72 -9.00 -3.24 2.18
C VAL A 72 -8.81 -2.96 3.67
N SER A 73 -9.53 -3.66 4.54
CA SER A 73 -9.42 -3.53 5.99
C SER A 73 -9.83 -4.81 6.70
N ASP A 74 -9.26 -5.03 7.89
CA ASP A 74 -9.70 -6.06 8.83
C ASP A 74 -11.09 -5.76 9.35
N TYR A 75 -11.95 -6.77 9.46
CA TYR A 75 -13.23 -6.75 10.17
C TYR A 75 -13.13 -7.69 11.37
N ARG A 76 -12.94 -7.15 12.58
CA ARG A 76 -12.44 -7.87 13.76
C ARG A 76 -13.56 -8.26 14.71
N HIS A 77 -14.17 -9.44 14.52
CA HIS A 77 -15.25 -9.95 15.38
C HIS A 77 -14.87 -10.03 16.86
N SER A 78 -13.62 -10.37 17.17
CA SER A 78 -13.12 -10.42 18.56
C SER A 78 -12.58 -9.08 19.06
N GLY A 79 -12.46 -8.07 18.21
CA GLY A 79 -11.81 -6.79 18.52
C GLY A 79 -10.30 -6.87 18.76
N THR A 80 -9.66 -8.02 18.57
CA THR A 80 -8.23 -8.26 18.83
C THR A 80 -7.47 -8.67 17.56
N ASP A 81 -6.13 -8.73 17.64
CA ASP A 81 -5.29 -9.23 16.57
C ASP A 81 -5.40 -10.76 16.42
N ILE A 82 -4.89 -11.28 15.29
CA ILE A 82 -4.86 -12.72 14.99
C ILE A 82 -4.27 -13.52 16.17
N GLY A 83 -4.99 -14.53 16.60
CA GLY A 83 -4.56 -15.48 17.62
C GLY A 83 -4.35 -14.92 19.03
N VAL A 84 -4.76 -13.69 19.31
CA VAL A 84 -4.76 -13.12 20.67
C VAL A 84 -5.89 -13.72 21.49
N THR A 85 -7.07 -13.84 20.91
CA THR A 85 -8.17 -14.64 21.46
C THR A 85 -8.24 -15.99 20.75
N ASN A 86 -8.57 -17.05 21.49
CA ASN A 86 -8.68 -18.38 20.88
C ASN A 86 -9.78 -18.38 19.82
N TYR A 87 -9.46 -18.83 18.61
CA TYR A 87 -10.35 -18.82 17.44
C TYR A 87 -10.96 -17.44 17.12
N GLY A 88 -10.21 -16.38 17.39
CA GLY A 88 -10.64 -15.01 17.08
C GLY A 88 -10.85 -14.80 15.57
N ARG A 89 -12.11 -14.72 15.15
CA ARG A 89 -12.48 -14.48 13.75
C ARG A 89 -12.11 -13.06 13.33
N ILE A 90 -11.41 -12.95 12.21
CA ILE A 90 -11.15 -11.69 11.49
C ILE A 90 -11.41 -11.97 10.01
N ASP A 91 -12.23 -11.12 9.39
CA ASP A 91 -12.50 -11.15 7.95
C ASP A 91 -11.73 -10.04 7.26
N LEU A 92 -11.48 -10.17 5.97
CA LEU A 92 -11.01 -9.06 5.13
C LEU A 92 -12.17 -8.54 4.29
N HIS A 93 -12.44 -7.24 4.41
CA HIS A 93 -13.42 -6.54 3.61
C HIS A 93 -12.75 -5.55 2.67
N TYR A 94 -13.40 -5.25 1.54
CA TYR A 94 -12.89 -4.29 0.57
C TYR A 94 -13.97 -3.40 -0.03
N ARG A 95 -13.55 -2.26 -0.54
CA ARG A 95 -14.36 -1.34 -1.35
C ARG A 95 -13.54 -0.84 -2.53
N LEU A 96 -14.22 -0.44 -3.59
CA LEU A 96 -13.63 0.15 -4.79
C LEU A 96 -14.15 1.56 -4.99
N SER A 97 -13.28 2.45 -5.49
CA SER A 97 -13.67 3.73 -6.04
C SER A 97 -13.21 3.83 -7.49
N PHE A 98 -14.09 4.29 -8.37
CA PHE A 98 -13.84 4.46 -9.80
C PHE A 98 -13.70 5.93 -10.20
N ASP A 99 -13.72 6.84 -9.23
CA ASP A 99 -13.78 8.28 -9.38
C ASP A 99 -12.82 9.03 -8.43
N ASN A 100 -11.62 8.44 -8.23
CA ASN A 100 -10.55 8.99 -7.38
C ASN A 100 -10.95 9.23 -5.92
N GLY A 101 -11.85 8.40 -5.38
CA GLY A 101 -12.27 8.46 -3.98
C GLY A 101 -13.51 9.32 -3.70
N ASN A 102 -14.12 9.93 -4.74
CA ASN A 102 -15.35 10.71 -4.56
C ASN A 102 -16.56 9.85 -4.17
N SER A 103 -16.60 8.61 -4.65
CA SER A 103 -17.58 7.62 -4.22
C SER A 103 -16.95 6.24 -4.10
N TRP A 104 -17.60 5.38 -3.31
CA TRP A 104 -17.13 4.03 -3.03
C TRP A 104 -18.27 3.03 -3.18
N THR A 105 -17.97 1.85 -3.72
CA THR A 105 -18.93 0.74 -3.81
C THR A 105 -19.44 0.35 -2.42
N GLU A 106 -20.48 -0.47 -2.34
CA GLU A 106 -20.82 -1.17 -1.10
C GLU A 106 -19.64 -1.99 -0.58
N ILE A 107 -19.58 -2.19 0.75
CA ILE A 107 -18.59 -3.04 1.39
C ILE A 107 -18.79 -4.48 0.90
N LYS A 108 -17.73 -5.12 0.47
CA LYS A 108 -17.72 -6.52 0.06
C LYS A 108 -16.77 -7.32 0.94
N THR A 109 -17.13 -8.54 1.24
CA THR A 109 -16.22 -9.50 1.82
C THR A 109 -15.24 -9.98 0.76
N LEU A 110 -13.94 -9.92 1.08
CA LEU A 110 -12.89 -10.53 0.28
C LEU A 110 -12.73 -12.00 0.70
N ILE A 111 -12.63 -12.24 2.01
CA ILE A 111 -12.58 -13.57 2.64
C ILE A 111 -13.15 -13.51 4.04
N ASP A 112 -13.95 -14.49 4.41
CA ASP A 112 -14.42 -14.71 5.76
C ASP A 112 -13.43 -15.56 6.56
N GLY A 113 -13.05 -15.10 7.74
CA GLY A 113 -12.45 -15.97 8.76
C GLY A 113 -13.50 -16.89 9.33
N MET A 114 -13.16 -18.14 9.58
CA MET A 114 -14.11 -19.16 10.04
C MET A 114 -14.20 -19.25 11.57
N GLY A 115 -13.25 -18.63 12.30
CA GLY A 115 -13.24 -18.71 13.76
C GLY A 115 -13.25 -20.15 14.25
N GLU A 116 -14.18 -20.49 15.17
CA GLU A 116 -14.34 -21.85 15.71
C GLU A 116 -14.79 -22.90 14.69
N ALA A 117 -15.37 -22.47 13.56
CA ALA A 117 -15.81 -23.35 12.49
C ALA A 117 -14.68 -23.72 11.51
N ALA A 118 -13.48 -23.19 11.69
CA ALA A 118 -12.34 -23.45 10.82
C ALA A 118 -11.97 -24.93 10.81
N THR A 119 -11.72 -25.46 9.61
CA THR A 119 -11.28 -26.85 9.40
C THR A 119 -9.77 -26.96 9.23
N ASP A 120 -9.09 -25.86 9.07
CA ASP A 120 -7.63 -25.74 9.01
C ASP A 120 -7.16 -24.52 9.83
N PHE A 121 -5.84 -24.43 10.03
CA PHE A 121 -5.27 -23.42 10.91
C PHE A 121 -5.31 -22.02 10.30
N MET A 122 -5.12 -21.89 8.99
CA MET A 122 -5.09 -20.60 8.29
C MET A 122 -6.47 -19.96 8.26
N SER A 123 -7.53 -20.72 8.01
CA SER A 123 -8.89 -20.21 7.81
C SER A 123 -9.56 -19.66 9.06
N VAL A 124 -8.93 -19.73 10.23
CA VAL A 124 -9.49 -19.16 11.48
C VAL A 124 -9.68 -17.65 11.37
N GLY A 125 -8.71 -16.94 10.81
CA GLY A 125 -8.81 -15.49 10.60
C GLY A 125 -7.73 -14.97 9.65
N TYR A 126 -8.03 -13.85 9.00
CA TYR A 126 -7.16 -13.14 8.08
C TYR A 126 -7.07 -11.67 8.47
N GLY A 127 -5.88 -11.08 8.50
CA GLY A 127 -5.71 -9.68 8.89
C GLY A 127 -4.38 -9.08 8.46
N ASP A 128 -4.19 -7.81 8.79
CA ASP A 128 -3.01 -7.04 8.43
C ASP A 128 -2.73 -7.06 6.91
N PRO A 129 -3.68 -6.64 6.04
CA PRO A 129 -3.53 -6.71 4.60
C PRO A 129 -2.42 -5.80 4.10
N CYS A 130 -1.72 -6.25 3.06
CA CYS A 130 -0.64 -5.54 2.40
C CYS A 130 -0.81 -5.77 0.88
N ILE A 131 -0.98 -4.69 0.10
CA ILE A 131 -1.50 -4.76 -1.26
C ILE A 131 -0.60 -4.05 -2.28
N VAL A 132 -0.57 -4.56 -3.53
CA VAL A 132 -0.02 -3.89 -4.71
C VAL A 132 -0.86 -4.19 -5.94
N ALA A 133 -1.11 -3.16 -6.74
CA ALA A 133 -1.65 -3.32 -8.09
C ALA A 133 -0.51 -3.17 -9.11
N ASP A 134 -0.46 -4.06 -10.10
CA ASP A 134 0.53 -3.96 -11.17
C ASP A 134 0.24 -2.73 -12.03
N ARG A 135 1.30 -1.93 -12.27
CA ARG A 135 1.16 -0.72 -13.07
C ARG A 135 0.95 -0.96 -14.57
N GLU A 136 1.23 -2.17 -15.06
CA GLU A 136 1.17 -2.53 -16.48
C GLU A 136 0.02 -3.47 -16.83
N SER A 137 -0.68 -4.03 -15.83
CA SER A 137 -1.81 -4.94 -16.04
C SER A 137 -2.90 -4.74 -14.98
N ASN A 138 -4.02 -5.44 -15.14
CA ASN A 138 -5.10 -5.45 -14.14
C ASN A 138 -4.84 -6.38 -12.96
N ARG A 139 -3.65 -6.95 -12.86
CA ARG A 139 -3.28 -7.83 -11.75
C ARG A 139 -3.13 -7.06 -10.46
N VAL A 140 -3.65 -7.65 -9.39
CA VAL A 140 -3.48 -7.15 -8.02
C VAL A 140 -3.04 -8.31 -7.15
N LEU A 141 -2.05 -8.07 -6.30
CA LEU A 141 -1.59 -9.01 -5.29
C LEU A 141 -1.88 -8.44 -3.92
N MET A 142 -2.39 -9.28 -3.02
CA MET A 142 -2.48 -8.98 -1.60
C MET A 142 -1.86 -10.13 -0.80
N LEU A 143 -1.09 -9.76 0.22
CA LEU A 143 -0.67 -10.66 1.30
C LEU A 143 -1.40 -10.26 2.57
N SER A 144 -1.68 -11.23 3.43
CA SER A 144 -2.18 -10.98 4.78
C SER A 144 -1.59 -11.97 5.78
N CYS A 145 -1.57 -11.58 7.04
CA CYS A 145 -1.39 -12.53 8.11
C CYS A 145 -2.62 -13.42 8.24
N ALA A 146 -2.46 -14.67 8.67
CA ALA A 146 -3.58 -15.59 8.85
C ALA A 146 -3.31 -16.59 9.97
N GLY A 147 -4.37 -17.26 10.45
CA GLY A 147 -4.27 -18.36 11.39
C GLY A 147 -4.82 -18.10 12.79
N ASN A 148 -4.35 -18.90 13.76
CA ASN A 148 -4.83 -18.91 15.14
C ASN A 148 -3.69 -18.89 16.17
N VAL A 149 -2.63 -18.14 15.91
CA VAL A 149 -1.57 -17.90 16.88
C VAL A 149 -1.09 -16.45 16.76
N SER A 150 -0.94 -15.78 17.88
CA SER A 150 -0.45 -14.41 17.90
C SER A 150 1.03 -14.36 17.51
N PHE A 151 1.45 -13.24 16.93
CA PHE A 151 2.86 -12.99 16.63
C PHE A 151 3.76 -13.22 17.84
N GLN A 152 3.32 -12.81 19.05
CA GLN A 152 4.08 -12.95 20.29
C GLN A 152 4.22 -14.40 20.75
N ASN A 153 3.20 -15.25 20.50
CA ASN A 153 3.16 -16.64 20.99
C ASN A 153 3.60 -17.67 19.93
N GLY A 154 3.90 -17.22 18.72
CA GLY A 154 4.34 -18.08 17.63
C GLY A 154 5.64 -18.84 17.96
N THR A 155 5.75 -20.04 17.40
CA THR A 155 6.98 -20.85 17.34
C THR A 155 7.20 -21.30 15.90
N ARG A 156 8.40 -21.80 15.57
CA ARG A 156 8.66 -22.30 14.20
C ARG A 156 7.68 -23.40 13.76
N GLN A 157 7.22 -24.23 14.69
CA GLN A 157 6.30 -25.34 14.43
C GLN A 157 4.83 -24.90 14.44
N ARG A 158 4.51 -23.78 15.08
CA ARG A 158 3.17 -23.21 15.14
C ARG A 158 3.28 -21.71 15.03
N HIS A 159 3.36 -21.23 13.83
CA HIS A 159 3.52 -19.80 13.49
C HIS A 159 2.27 -19.24 12.81
N GLN A 160 2.22 -17.92 12.65
CA GLN A 160 1.22 -17.30 11.77
C GLN A 160 1.47 -17.73 10.33
N ASN A 161 0.38 -17.97 9.59
CA ASN A 161 0.40 -18.18 8.16
C ASN A 161 0.52 -16.82 7.42
N ILE A 162 0.93 -16.88 6.18
CA ILE A 162 0.93 -15.74 5.26
C ILE A 162 0.05 -16.16 4.08
N ALA A 163 -1.15 -15.61 4.02
CA ALA A 163 -2.09 -15.86 2.95
C ALA A 163 -1.82 -14.91 1.77
N ARG A 164 -1.80 -15.49 0.56
CA ARG A 164 -1.64 -14.78 -0.70
C ARG A 164 -2.92 -14.81 -1.50
N PHE A 165 -3.35 -13.67 -2.02
CA PHE A 165 -4.55 -13.50 -2.85
C PHE A 165 -4.18 -12.81 -4.15
N TYR A 166 -4.83 -13.20 -5.24
CA TYR A 166 -4.75 -12.53 -6.52
C TYR A 166 -6.12 -12.04 -7.01
N SER A 167 -6.11 -10.90 -7.68
CA SER A 167 -7.17 -10.43 -8.56
C SER A 167 -6.59 -10.25 -9.94
N GLU A 168 -7.32 -10.66 -10.98
CA GLU A 168 -6.91 -10.50 -12.38
C GLU A 168 -7.72 -9.38 -13.09
N ASP A 169 -8.60 -8.69 -12.36
CA ASP A 169 -9.58 -7.74 -12.89
C ASP A 169 -9.58 -6.37 -12.18
N GLY A 170 -8.42 -5.97 -11.62
CA GLY A 170 -8.27 -4.70 -10.94
C GLY A 170 -8.97 -4.65 -9.58
N GLY A 171 -9.01 -5.76 -8.85
CA GLY A 171 -9.57 -5.85 -7.49
C GLY A 171 -11.07 -6.06 -7.45
N ARG A 172 -11.74 -6.30 -8.58
CA ARG A 172 -13.20 -6.51 -8.63
C ARG A 172 -13.63 -7.86 -8.10
N THR A 173 -12.81 -8.88 -8.40
CA THR A 173 -12.96 -10.25 -7.87
C THR A 173 -11.61 -10.78 -7.39
N TRP A 174 -11.64 -11.71 -6.43
CA TRP A 174 -10.46 -12.27 -5.81
C TRP A 174 -10.49 -13.79 -5.85
N GLY A 175 -9.33 -14.41 -6.06
CA GLY A 175 -9.13 -15.85 -5.99
C GLY A 175 -9.05 -16.34 -4.53
N GLU A 176 -9.08 -17.67 -4.38
CA GLU A 176 -8.91 -18.32 -3.08
C GLU A 176 -7.53 -18.05 -2.48
N PRO A 177 -7.41 -17.98 -1.14
CA PRO A 177 -6.13 -17.78 -0.46
C PRO A 177 -5.20 -18.97 -0.61
N GLU A 178 -3.91 -18.69 -0.75
CA GLU A 178 -2.85 -19.69 -0.73
C GLU A 178 -1.87 -19.40 0.41
N ASP A 179 -1.57 -20.43 1.23
CA ASP A 179 -0.56 -20.30 2.29
C ASP A 179 0.86 -20.38 1.71
N ILE A 180 1.62 -19.30 1.84
CA ILE A 180 3.01 -19.21 1.38
C ILE A 180 4.01 -19.18 2.54
N ALA A 181 3.56 -19.30 3.80
CA ALA A 181 4.39 -19.11 4.98
C ALA A 181 5.62 -20.01 4.98
N GLU A 182 5.46 -21.31 4.73
CA GLU A 182 6.58 -22.26 4.78
C GLU A 182 7.70 -21.92 3.80
N SER A 183 7.36 -21.42 2.61
CA SER A 183 8.35 -21.02 1.60
C SER A 183 9.23 -19.84 2.05
N ILE A 184 8.72 -19.04 2.99
CA ILE A 184 9.43 -17.89 3.57
C ILE A 184 10.17 -18.29 4.85
N TYR A 185 9.48 -18.99 5.79
CA TYR A 185 10.07 -19.41 7.07
C TYR A 185 11.30 -20.31 6.87
N SER A 186 11.26 -21.26 5.94
CA SER A 186 12.36 -22.19 5.67
C SER A 186 13.66 -21.50 5.29
N GLN A 187 13.62 -20.31 4.69
CA GLN A 187 14.83 -19.55 4.36
C GLN A 187 15.63 -19.16 5.60
N PHE A 188 14.99 -19.06 6.76
CA PHE A 188 15.60 -18.65 8.03
C PHE A 188 16.06 -19.84 8.89
N ASP A 189 15.71 -21.07 8.58
CA ASP A 189 15.93 -22.22 9.47
C ASP A 189 17.41 -22.43 9.82
N ASN A 190 18.33 -22.15 8.90
CA ASN A 190 19.77 -22.26 9.09
C ASN A 190 20.48 -20.90 9.32
N SER A 191 19.72 -19.84 9.57
CA SER A 191 20.31 -18.51 9.85
C SER A 191 20.84 -18.40 11.27
N SER A 192 21.70 -17.40 11.53
CA SER A 192 22.21 -17.08 12.89
C SER A 192 21.08 -16.80 13.87
N TYR A 193 19.96 -16.28 13.39
CA TYR A 193 18.79 -15.88 14.16
C TYR A 193 17.66 -16.93 14.13
N GLY A 194 17.76 -17.88 13.22
CA GLY A 194 16.75 -18.92 12.99
C GLY A 194 16.94 -20.17 13.84
N PRO A 195 15.95 -21.08 13.80
CA PRO A 195 14.70 -20.88 13.10
C PRO A 195 13.86 -19.77 13.73
N VAL A 196 13.34 -18.85 12.91
CA VAL A 196 12.52 -17.73 13.41
C VAL A 196 11.20 -18.26 14.00
N ARG A 197 10.72 -17.64 15.07
CA ARG A 197 9.54 -18.08 15.81
C ARG A 197 8.23 -17.67 15.17
N SER A 198 8.17 -16.43 14.71
CA SER A 198 7.03 -15.87 14.01
C SER A 198 7.48 -14.73 13.11
N MET A 199 6.70 -14.47 12.09
CA MET A 199 6.83 -13.30 11.24
C MET A 199 5.48 -12.88 10.73
N PHE A 200 5.35 -11.61 10.33
CA PHE A 200 4.18 -11.15 9.61
C PHE A 200 4.55 -10.08 8.58
N VAL A 201 3.72 -9.95 7.56
CA VAL A 201 3.83 -8.90 6.56
C VAL A 201 3.37 -7.57 7.18
N ALA A 202 4.13 -6.51 6.96
CA ALA A 202 3.75 -5.20 7.44
C ALA A 202 2.62 -4.64 6.58
N SER A 203 1.46 -4.43 7.20
CA SER A 203 0.21 -3.98 6.56
C SER A 203 0.38 -2.72 5.70
N GLY A 204 -0.52 -2.48 4.77
CA GLY A 204 -0.57 -1.31 3.90
C GLY A 204 -0.10 -1.61 2.48
N ARG A 205 1.11 -1.22 2.09
CA ARG A 205 1.58 -1.30 0.72
C ARG A 205 2.72 -2.28 0.52
N ILE A 206 2.64 -3.11 -0.53
CA ILE A 206 3.77 -3.75 -1.18
C ILE A 206 4.31 -2.77 -2.22
N LEU A 207 5.61 -2.54 -2.24
CA LEU A 207 6.26 -1.65 -3.20
C LEU A 207 6.51 -2.39 -4.52
N GLN A 208 6.09 -1.80 -5.63
CA GLN A 208 6.53 -2.22 -6.97
C GLN A 208 7.67 -1.32 -7.44
N SER A 209 8.83 -1.90 -7.77
CA SER A 209 10.04 -1.18 -8.20
C SER A 209 9.76 -0.24 -9.37
N ARG A 210 10.36 0.93 -9.35
CA ARG A 210 10.36 1.87 -10.48
C ARG A 210 11.45 1.58 -11.50
N PHE A 211 12.51 0.88 -11.08
CA PHE A 211 13.76 0.72 -11.83
C PHE A 211 13.99 -0.73 -12.28
N VAL A 212 13.73 -1.71 -11.42
CA VAL A 212 14.07 -3.10 -11.69
C VAL A 212 12.87 -3.84 -12.27
N LYS A 213 13.01 -4.31 -13.51
CA LYS A 213 12.07 -5.20 -14.17
C LYS A 213 12.79 -6.48 -14.57
N VAL A 214 12.23 -7.62 -14.16
CA VAL A 214 12.73 -8.96 -14.49
C VAL A 214 11.65 -9.65 -15.31
N ASP A 215 12.00 -10.07 -16.50
CA ASP A 215 11.07 -10.67 -17.47
C ASP A 215 9.82 -9.81 -17.67
N ASN A 216 8.67 -10.29 -17.20
CA ASN A 216 7.37 -9.63 -17.42
C ASN A 216 6.99 -8.65 -16.31
N TYR A 217 7.66 -8.66 -15.13
CA TYR A 217 7.20 -7.92 -13.96
C TYR A 217 8.26 -6.98 -13.39
N TYR A 218 7.83 -5.82 -12.94
CA TYR A 218 8.64 -5.02 -12.05
C TYR A 218 8.75 -5.72 -10.70
N ARG A 219 9.99 -5.79 -10.16
CA ARG A 219 10.26 -6.42 -8.86
C ARG A 219 9.35 -5.84 -7.78
N LEU A 220 8.82 -6.72 -6.94
CA LEU A 220 8.08 -6.34 -5.75
C LEU A 220 9.00 -6.40 -4.52
N TYR A 221 8.74 -5.49 -3.57
CA TYR A 221 9.39 -5.51 -2.25
C TYR A 221 8.32 -5.45 -1.17
N CYS A 222 8.40 -6.38 -0.21
CA CYS A 222 7.49 -6.47 0.93
C CYS A 222 8.30 -6.44 2.23
N ALA A 223 8.03 -5.47 3.09
CA ALA A 223 8.69 -5.40 4.39
C ALA A 223 8.02 -6.36 5.38
N ILE A 224 8.81 -7.06 6.20
CA ILE A 224 8.34 -8.01 7.19
C ILE A 224 8.97 -7.78 8.56
N LEU A 225 8.20 -8.09 9.60
CA LEU A 225 8.67 -8.21 10.97
C LEU A 225 8.85 -9.68 11.31
N ALA A 226 9.97 -10.06 11.91
CA ALA A 226 10.26 -11.41 12.36
C ALA A 226 10.75 -11.43 13.81
N ARG A 227 10.58 -12.56 14.49
CA ARG A 227 11.11 -12.81 15.85
C ARG A 227 12.16 -13.91 15.78
N ASP A 228 13.31 -13.64 16.39
CA ASP A 228 14.40 -14.61 16.42
C ASP A 228 14.09 -15.85 17.26
N LYS A 229 15.02 -16.82 17.27
CA LYS A 229 14.89 -18.08 18.01
C LYS A 229 14.98 -17.94 19.53
N SER A 230 15.41 -16.80 20.06
CA SER A 230 15.63 -16.61 21.49
C SER A 230 14.33 -16.69 22.30
N LEU A 231 14.43 -17.03 23.59
CA LEU A 231 13.25 -17.04 24.47
C LEU A 231 12.61 -15.65 24.63
N ASN A 232 13.42 -14.61 24.62
CA ASN A 232 12.96 -13.22 24.65
C ASN A 232 12.54 -12.70 23.28
N ALA A 233 12.77 -13.49 22.24
CA ALA A 233 12.39 -13.28 20.86
C ALA A 233 12.54 -11.83 20.40
N THR A 234 13.77 -11.48 20.05
CA THR A 234 14.11 -10.15 19.56
C THR A 234 13.46 -9.88 18.20
N HIS A 235 12.98 -8.67 18.01
CA HIS A 235 12.41 -8.22 16.76
C HIS A 235 13.48 -7.96 15.70
N MET A 236 13.15 -8.31 14.47
CA MET A 236 14.01 -8.12 13.29
C MET A 236 13.17 -7.66 12.11
N ASN A 237 13.64 -6.67 11.39
CA ASN A 237 13.01 -6.28 10.15
C ASN A 237 13.82 -6.78 8.95
N TYR A 238 13.10 -7.31 7.97
CA TYR A 238 13.62 -7.72 6.68
C TYR A 238 12.76 -7.16 5.55
N VAL A 239 13.29 -7.23 4.34
CA VAL A 239 12.54 -7.01 3.12
C VAL A 239 12.59 -8.29 2.31
N LEU A 240 11.44 -8.73 1.85
CA LEU A 240 11.31 -9.78 0.84
C LEU A 240 11.24 -9.14 -0.55
N TYR A 241 11.74 -9.82 -1.56
CA TYR A 241 11.54 -9.42 -2.96
C TYR A 241 10.96 -10.56 -3.79
N SER A 242 10.26 -10.19 -4.87
CA SER A 242 9.68 -11.12 -5.84
C SER A 242 9.85 -10.57 -7.24
N ASP A 243 10.29 -11.42 -8.17
CA ASP A 243 10.47 -11.11 -9.60
C ASP A 243 9.34 -11.67 -10.48
N ASP A 244 8.39 -12.39 -9.89
CA ASP A 244 7.29 -13.10 -10.56
C ASP A 244 5.91 -12.67 -10.05
N PHE A 245 5.80 -11.39 -9.65
CA PHE A 245 4.59 -10.77 -9.11
C PHE A 245 4.02 -11.53 -7.90
N GLY A 246 4.88 -11.89 -6.94
CA GLY A 246 4.51 -12.54 -5.69
C GLY A 246 4.33 -14.07 -5.79
N GLY A 247 4.68 -14.68 -6.91
CA GLY A 247 4.69 -16.14 -7.06
C GLY A 247 5.69 -16.79 -6.12
N THR A 248 6.90 -16.24 -6.07
CA THR A 248 7.96 -16.64 -5.14
C THR A 248 8.54 -15.43 -4.42
N TRP A 249 8.98 -15.63 -3.18
CA TRP A 249 9.56 -14.58 -2.34
C TRP A 249 10.93 -15.01 -1.81
N LYS A 250 11.88 -14.08 -1.84
CA LYS A 250 13.23 -14.27 -1.32
C LYS A 250 13.59 -13.14 -0.37
N VAL A 251 14.46 -13.41 0.61
CA VAL A 251 14.97 -12.37 1.51
C VAL A 251 15.98 -11.50 0.75
N LEU A 252 15.78 -10.19 0.78
CA LEU A 252 16.69 -9.22 0.18
C LEU A 252 17.99 -9.13 1.01
N GLY A 253 19.11 -9.31 0.37
CA GLY A 253 20.41 -9.37 1.00
C GLY A 253 20.63 -10.69 1.75
N SER A 254 20.75 -10.67 3.08
CA SER A 254 21.09 -11.86 3.85
C SER A 254 20.15 -12.10 5.03
N VAL A 255 19.70 -13.35 5.22
CA VAL A 255 18.98 -13.80 6.43
C VAL A 255 19.78 -13.63 7.73
N ASN A 256 21.11 -13.45 7.62
CA ASN A 256 22.01 -13.18 8.75
C ASN A 256 22.26 -11.70 9.02
N ARG A 257 21.62 -10.80 8.25
CA ARG A 257 21.77 -9.35 8.39
C ARG A 257 20.41 -8.67 8.22
N PRO A 258 19.59 -8.61 9.28
CA PRO A 258 18.34 -7.87 9.24
C PRO A 258 18.60 -6.38 8.95
N ALA A 259 17.64 -5.73 8.31
CA ALA A 259 17.69 -4.29 8.06
C ALA A 259 17.68 -3.49 9.37
N VAL A 260 16.90 -3.93 10.36
CA VAL A 260 16.90 -3.41 11.73
C VAL A 260 16.82 -4.57 12.69
N TYR A 261 17.62 -4.54 13.76
CA TYR A 261 17.68 -5.59 14.78
C TYR A 261 17.45 -5.00 16.16
N SER A 262 16.76 -5.72 17.00
CA SER A 262 16.58 -5.62 18.44
C SER A 262 15.43 -4.78 18.98
N THR A 263 14.93 -3.76 18.32
CA THR A 263 13.97 -2.84 18.98
C THR A 263 12.84 -2.35 18.10
N ALA A 264 13.01 -2.40 16.77
CA ALA A 264 12.02 -1.90 15.82
C ALA A 264 10.88 -2.90 15.63
N ASP A 265 9.69 -2.35 15.40
CA ASP A 265 8.45 -3.07 15.09
C ASP A 265 8.18 -3.01 13.58
N GLU A 266 6.92 -2.89 13.16
CA GLU A 266 6.47 -2.94 11.78
C GLU A 266 7.24 -2.02 10.83
N PRO A 267 7.88 -2.60 9.77
CA PRO A 267 8.64 -1.83 8.80
C PRO A 267 7.82 -1.44 7.57
N LYS A 268 8.31 -0.42 6.85
CA LYS A 268 7.88 -0.05 5.50
C LYS A 268 9.10 0.07 4.60
N VAL A 269 8.95 -0.26 3.33
CA VAL A 269 10.01 -0.16 2.32
C VAL A 269 9.62 0.80 1.21
N GLU A 270 10.59 1.60 0.76
CA GLU A 270 10.43 2.51 -0.37
C GLU A 270 11.73 2.57 -1.18
N GLU A 271 11.61 2.86 -2.46
CA GLU A 271 12.72 3.04 -3.38
C GLU A 271 13.15 4.51 -3.42
N LEU A 272 14.43 4.78 -3.22
CA LEU A 272 15.00 6.12 -3.30
C LEU A 272 15.21 6.53 -4.78
N PRO A 273 15.45 7.82 -5.07
CA PRO A 273 15.53 8.31 -6.44
C PRO A 273 16.67 7.69 -7.28
N ASP A 274 17.68 7.12 -6.65
CA ASP A 274 18.82 6.45 -7.30
C ASP A 274 18.65 4.92 -7.45
N GLY A 275 17.50 4.37 -7.03
CA GLY A 275 17.21 2.93 -7.07
C GLY A 275 17.60 2.15 -5.81
N THR A 276 18.35 2.75 -4.87
CA THR A 276 18.56 2.13 -3.55
C THR A 276 17.25 2.02 -2.79
N LEU A 277 17.18 1.14 -1.80
CA LEU A 277 15.98 0.98 -0.99
C LEU A 277 16.18 1.55 0.41
N MET A 278 15.15 2.19 0.93
CA MET A 278 15.08 2.53 2.32
C MET A 278 14.05 1.68 3.07
N ILE A 279 14.29 1.44 4.35
CA ILE A 279 13.31 0.90 5.29
C ILE A 279 13.02 1.95 6.36
N SER A 280 11.74 2.07 6.72
CA SER A 280 11.27 2.88 7.85
C SER A 280 10.57 1.96 8.84
N SER A 281 11.11 1.82 10.03
CA SER A 281 10.64 0.85 11.02
C SER A 281 10.01 1.54 12.21
N ARG A 282 8.84 1.07 12.63
CA ARG A 282 8.09 1.56 13.78
C ARG A 282 8.91 1.47 15.07
N TYR A 283 8.91 2.57 15.83
CA TYR A 283 9.49 2.63 17.17
C TYR A 283 8.79 3.70 18.00
N THR A 284 8.81 3.55 19.31
CA THR A 284 8.23 4.55 20.21
C THR A 284 8.97 5.88 20.10
N GLY A 285 8.23 6.95 19.87
CA GLY A 285 8.77 8.31 19.76
C GLY A 285 9.31 8.68 18.39
N GLY A 286 9.33 7.76 17.41
CA GLY A 286 9.83 8.03 16.07
C GLY A 286 9.92 6.80 15.17
N ARG A 287 10.94 6.76 14.33
CA ARG A 287 11.19 5.68 13.36
C ARG A 287 12.68 5.35 13.30
N TYR A 288 13.02 4.10 12.94
CA TYR A 288 14.37 3.76 12.49
C TYR A 288 14.42 3.76 10.98
N PHE A 289 15.44 4.39 10.39
CA PHE A 289 15.72 4.35 8.96
C PHE A 289 16.99 3.55 8.69
N ASN A 290 16.99 2.78 7.60
CA ASN A 290 18.18 2.14 7.07
C ASN A 290 18.12 2.13 5.55
N ILE A 291 19.25 1.92 4.88
CA ILE A 291 19.39 1.91 3.41
C ILE A 291 20.02 0.59 2.97
N PHE A 292 19.44 0.00 1.93
CA PHE A 292 20.00 -1.12 1.20
C PHE A 292 20.67 -0.62 -0.08
N THR A 293 21.97 -0.88 -0.18
CA THR A 293 22.75 -0.54 -1.37
C THR A 293 22.95 -1.80 -2.20
N PHE A 294 22.51 -1.77 -3.46
CA PHE A 294 22.74 -2.87 -4.39
C PHE A 294 24.18 -2.90 -4.86
N THR A 295 24.78 -4.09 -4.90
CA THR A 295 26.00 -4.39 -5.64
C THR A 295 25.70 -4.94 -7.03
N ASP A 296 24.56 -5.61 -7.16
CA ASP A 296 23.92 -6.02 -8.42
C ASP A 296 22.39 -5.96 -8.25
N GLU A 297 21.76 -5.04 -8.97
CA GLU A 297 20.31 -4.83 -8.88
C GLU A 297 19.53 -6.02 -9.46
N LEU A 298 19.99 -6.62 -10.54
CA LEU A 298 19.26 -7.71 -11.21
C LEU A 298 19.25 -8.98 -10.38
N SER A 299 20.35 -9.34 -9.73
CA SER A 299 20.43 -10.49 -8.83
C SER A 299 19.93 -10.19 -7.40
N ALA A 300 19.54 -8.93 -7.11
CA ALA A 300 19.16 -8.45 -5.79
C ALA A 300 20.27 -8.61 -4.73
N GLU A 301 21.53 -8.61 -5.16
CA GLU A 301 22.68 -8.64 -4.26
C GLU A 301 22.97 -7.25 -3.72
N GLY A 302 23.35 -7.18 -2.44
CA GLY A 302 23.64 -5.93 -1.76
C GLY A 302 23.70 -6.10 -0.25
N PHE A 303 23.67 -4.99 0.45
CA PHE A 303 23.79 -4.98 1.91
C PHE A 303 23.03 -3.81 2.55
N TRP A 304 22.55 -4.05 3.76
CA TRP A 304 21.99 -3.03 4.64
C TRP A 304 23.11 -2.26 5.36
N SER A 305 22.98 -0.95 5.43
CA SER A 305 23.79 -0.08 6.27
C SER A 305 23.46 -0.29 7.77
N THR A 306 23.85 0.66 8.63
CA THR A 306 23.45 0.67 10.04
C THR A 306 22.22 1.54 10.23
N ALA A 307 21.18 0.99 10.84
CA ALA A 307 19.94 1.72 11.10
C ALA A 307 20.16 2.91 12.06
N VAL A 308 19.50 4.03 11.77
CA VAL A 308 19.57 5.27 12.54
C VAL A 308 18.18 5.69 13.00
N PHE A 309 18.07 6.08 14.27
CA PHE A 309 16.82 6.57 14.84
C PHE A 309 16.52 8.00 14.38
N SER A 310 15.26 8.24 14.02
CA SER A 310 14.67 9.53 13.67
C SER A 310 13.63 9.90 14.70
N GLY A 311 13.80 11.07 15.31
CA GLY A 311 12.89 11.58 16.34
C GLY A 311 13.15 13.06 16.63
N ALA A 312 12.53 13.61 17.66
CA ALA A 312 12.64 15.02 18.01
C ALA A 312 14.08 15.51 18.20
N ALA A 313 14.95 14.67 18.77
CA ALA A 313 16.33 15.06 19.15
C ALA A 313 17.22 15.41 17.93
N ASN A 314 16.92 14.88 16.75
CA ASN A 314 17.66 15.16 15.52
C ASN A 314 16.82 15.90 14.44
N GLY A 315 15.69 16.49 14.86
CA GLY A 315 14.77 17.16 13.93
C GLY A 315 14.13 16.19 12.93
N GLY A 316 14.00 14.93 13.33
CA GLY A 316 13.46 13.86 12.52
C GLY A 316 11.96 13.68 12.69
N VAL A 317 11.49 12.48 12.33
CA VAL A 317 10.08 12.08 12.49
C VAL A 317 9.78 11.86 13.97
N GLU A 318 8.97 12.72 14.54
CA GLU A 318 8.57 12.63 15.95
C GLU A 318 7.18 11.99 16.08
N ALA A 319 7.04 11.04 16.97
CA ALA A 319 5.80 10.31 17.24
C ALA A 319 5.40 10.31 18.73
N LYS A 320 5.74 11.32 19.49
CA LYS A 320 5.46 11.58 20.94
C LYS A 320 4.73 10.44 21.65
N GLU A 321 5.44 9.63 22.43
CA GLU A 321 4.91 8.53 23.27
C GLU A 321 4.02 7.52 22.49
N ASN A 322 4.14 7.49 21.17
CA ASN A 322 3.38 6.65 20.27
C ASN A 322 4.29 5.66 19.57
N SER A 323 3.77 4.48 19.33
CA SER A 323 4.38 3.47 18.50
C SER A 323 3.28 2.88 17.60
N THR A 324 3.22 3.33 16.35
CA THR A 324 2.19 2.89 15.38
C THR A 324 2.79 2.81 13.99
N ASN A 325 2.24 1.94 13.16
CA ASN A 325 2.67 1.85 11.77
C ASN A 325 2.12 3.05 10.98
N GLY A 326 2.80 3.38 9.90
CA GLY A 326 2.43 4.39 8.93
C GLY A 326 2.88 3.94 7.55
N GLU A 327 3.00 4.85 6.62
CA GLU A 327 3.44 4.55 5.25
C GLU A 327 4.55 5.51 4.84
N VAL A 328 5.41 5.06 3.89
CA VAL A 328 6.43 5.90 3.24
C VAL A 328 6.19 5.95 1.75
N MET A 329 6.51 7.09 1.13
CA MET A 329 6.41 7.26 -0.32
C MET A 329 7.38 8.31 -0.82
N VAL A 330 8.07 8.05 -1.93
CA VAL A 330 8.93 9.02 -2.62
C VAL A 330 8.25 9.46 -3.91
N LEU A 331 8.13 10.78 -4.09
CA LEU A 331 7.45 11.40 -5.22
C LEU A 331 8.33 12.43 -5.91
N PRO A 332 8.32 12.51 -7.26
CA PRO A 332 8.97 13.58 -7.99
C PRO A 332 8.19 14.89 -7.85
N VAL A 333 8.88 15.96 -7.51
CA VAL A 333 8.29 17.28 -7.30
C VAL A 333 9.14 18.39 -7.94
N VAL A 334 8.58 19.59 -7.97
CA VAL A 334 9.28 20.83 -8.27
C VAL A 334 9.12 21.76 -7.07
N ARG A 335 10.21 22.28 -6.54
CA ARG A 335 10.15 23.32 -5.53
C ARG A 335 9.67 24.63 -6.17
N ILE A 336 8.65 25.25 -5.61
CA ILE A 336 7.94 26.38 -6.25
C ILE A 336 8.80 27.65 -6.24
N GLU A 337 9.62 27.85 -5.20
CA GLU A 337 10.45 29.04 -5.01
C GLU A 337 11.44 29.29 -6.17
N ASP A 338 12.04 28.23 -6.73
CA ASP A 338 13.14 28.31 -7.71
C ASP A 338 12.95 27.39 -8.92
N ASP A 339 11.76 26.78 -9.07
CA ASP A 339 11.40 25.80 -10.12
C ASP A 339 12.39 24.61 -10.21
N LYS A 340 13.08 24.27 -9.11
CA LYS A 340 14.06 23.18 -9.07
C LYS A 340 13.37 21.81 -8.98
N PRO A 341 13.63 20.89 -9.93
CA PRO A 341 13.13 19.53 -9.85
C PRO A 341 13.88 18.72 -8.79
N MET A 342 13.13 17.91 -8.00
CA MET A 342 13.67 17.05 -6.95
C MET A 342 12.68 15.96 -6.58
N HIS A 343 12.87 15.31 -5.44
CA HIS A 343 11.90 14.38 -4.87
C HIS A 343 11.52 14.80 -3.46
N LEU A 344 10.36 14.35 -3.00
CA LEU A 344 9.96 14.39 -1.59
C LEU A 344 9.82 12.97 -1.07
N LEU A 345 10.37 12.72 0.10
CA LEU A 345 10.06 11.56 0.93
C LEU A 345 8.93 11.95 1.89
N LEU A 346 7.84 11.20 1.84
CA LEU A 346 6.71 11.32 2.74
C LEU A 346 6.73 10.20 3.78
N GLN A 347 6.36 10.49 5.04
CA GLN A 347 6.16 9.51 6.10
C GLN A 347 4.88 9.84 6.87
N SER A 348 3.88 8.96 6.83
CA SER A 348 2.69 9.11 7.64
C SER A 348 2.78 8.36 8.96
N LEU A 349 2.22 8.91 10.02
CA LEU A 349 2.04 8.28 11.34
C LEU A 349 1.20 9.20 12.25
N PRO A 350 0.68 8.71 13.39
CA PRO A 350 0.18 9.58 14.44
C PRO A 350 1.30 10.45 15.03
N LEU A 351 1.08 11.75 15.12
CA LEU A 351 2.05 12.71 15.66
C LEU A 351 2.11 12.68 17.19
N GLY A 352 1.15 12.01 17.83
CA GLY A 352 1.04 11.90 19.29
C GLY A 352 0.46 13.14 19.99
N PRO A 353 0.44 13.17 21.33
CA PRO A 353 0.85 12.06 22.20
C PRO A 353 -0.08 10.83 22.02
N ASN A 354 0.46 9.66 22.28
CA ASN A 354 -0.23 8.39 22.05
C ASN A 354 -0.71 8.20 20.59
N ARG A 355 -1.73 7.41 20.37
CA ARG A 355 -2.33 7.18 19.05
C ARG A 355 -3.33 8.30 18.73
N ALA A 356 -2.82 9.46 18.33
CA ALA A 356 -3.62 10.65 18.00
C ALA A 356 -2.91 11.52 16.96
N ASN A 357 -3.68 12.38 16.33
CA ASN A 357 -3.17 13.43 15.44
C ASN A 357 -2.42 12.86 14.24
N VAL A 358 -3.03 11.93 13.46
CA VAL A 358 -2.33 11.43 12.27
C VAL A 358 -1.92 12.57 11.35
N GLY A 359 -0.70 12.46 10.82
CA GLY A 359 -0.11 13.44 9.94
C GLY A 359 0.86 12.84 8.95
N ILE A 360 1.35 13.67 8.05
CA ILE A 360 2.28 13.31 6.98
C ILE A 360 3.50 14.23 7.08
N TYR A 361 4.63 13.69 7.51
CA TYR A 361 5.92 14.35 7.41
C TYR A 361 6.42 14.38 5.98
N TYR A 362 7.17 15.41 5.61
CA TYR A 362 7.85 15.48 4.32
C TYR A 362 9.30 15.92 4.47
N LYS A 363 10.15 15.37 3.61
CA LYS A 363 11.59 15.66 3.54
C LYS A 363 12.01 15.84 2.09
N GLU A 364 12.74 16.93 1.81
CA GLU A 364 13.35 17.19 0.51
C GLU A 364 14.50 16.23 0.23
N LEU A 365 14.52 15.68 -0.98
CA LEU A 365 15.60 14.90 -1.55
C LEU A 365 16.05 15.59 -2.84
N ALA A 366 16.87 16.63 -2.71
CA ALA A 366 17.31 17.46 -3.82
C ALA A 366 18.46 16.85 -4.62
N SER A 367 19.27 16.02 -3.96
CA SER A 367 20.40 15.31 -4.53
C SER A 367 20.67 14.02 -3.74
N ILE A 368 21.57 13.18 -4.23
CA ILE A 368 22.01 11.98 -3.50
C ILE A 368 22.61 12.31 -2.14
N ASP A 369 23.21 13.51 -1.96
CA ASP A 369 23.78 13.96 -0.70
C ASP A 369 22.75 14.07 0.43
N ASP A 370 21.45 14.03 0.12
CA ASP A 370 20.37 14.08 1.09
C ASP A 370 19.94 12.70 1.60
N TYR A 371 20.42 11.59 0.97
CA TYR A 371 19.92 10.26 1.30
C TYR A 371 20.89 9.08 1.10
N TYR A 372 22.16 9.29 0.73
CA TYR A 372 23.11 8.18 0.53
C TYR A 372 23.52 7.46 1.83
N MET A 373 23.15 8.00 2.98
CA MET A 373 23.38 7.39 4.30
C MET A 373 22.12 7.47 5.18
N PRO A 374 21.87 6.49 6.06
CA PRO A 374 20.65 6.45 6.90
C PRO A 374 20.45 7.67 7.81
N ASN A 375 21.52 8.27 8.31
CA ASN A 375 21.43 9.48 9.15
C ASN A 375 20.87 10.67 8.37
N LEU A 376 21.15 10.79 7.09
CA LEU A 376 20.62 11.86 6.24
C LEU A 376 19.09 11.72 6.07
N LEU A 377 18.59 10.49 5.99
CA LEU A 377 17.14 10.23 5.99
C LEU A 377 16.51 10.47 7.37
N ALA A 378 17.23 10.14 8.45
CA ALA A 378 16.70 10.21 9.80
C ALA A 378 16.57 11.63 10.35
N GLU A 379 17.38 12.57 9.86
CA GLU A 379 17.53 13.91 10.41
C GLU A 379 16.83 14.99 9.57
N LYS A 380 16.52 16.13 10.20
CA LYS A 380 16.15 17.41 9.54
C LYS A 380 15.02 17.24 8.52
N TRP A 381 13.87 16.80 8.99
CA TRP A 381 12.66 16.79 8.16
C TRP A 381 12.10 18.20 7.99
N ASP A 382 11.61 18.53 6.76
CA ASP A 382 11.31 19.90 6.34
C ASP A 382 9.95 20.40 6.80
N GLY A 383 9.06 19.48 7.19
CA GLY A 383 7.76 19.84 7.71
C GLY A 383 6.83 18.66 7.93
N VAL A 384 5.64 18.99 8.42
CA VAL A 384 4.58 18.02 8.69
C VAL A 384 3.21 18.65 8.44
N LYS A 385 2.34 17.91 7.76
CA LYS A 385 0.91 18.19 7.64
C LYS A 385 0.18 17.36 8.69
N GLN A 386 -0.46 18.00 9.66
CA GLN A 386 -1.44 17.32 10.50
C GLN A 386 -2.75 17.16 9.73
N VAL A 387 -3.26 15.93 9.66
CA VAL A 387 -4.49 15.59 8.91
C VAL A 387 -5.71 15.64 9.83
N THR A 388 -5.63 15.05 11.01
CA THR A 388 -6.71 15.10 12.01
C THR A 388 -6.19 15.52 13.38
N THR A 389 -7.08 16.00 14.24
CA THR A 389 -6.82 16.30 15.66
C THR A 389 -7.39 15.22 16.60
N LEU A 390 -7.99 14.17 16.02
CA LEU A 390 -8.62 13.09 16.77
C LEU A 390 -7.62 11.98 17.10
N ASN A 391 -8.02 11.07 17.99
CA ASN A 391 -7.32 9.81 18.15
C ASN A 391 -7.28 9.11 16.79
N SER A 392 -6.11 8.57 16.46
CA SER A 392 -5.84 8.00 15.15
C SER A 392 -4.70 7.00 15.26
N ALA A 393 -4.67 5.99 14.38
CA ALA A 393 -3.64 4.97 14.47
C ALA A 393 -2.99 4.68 13.11
N TYR A 394 -3.29 3.55 12.50
CA TYR A 394 -2.64 3.13 11.25
C TYR A 394 -3.03 4.02 10.07
N SER A 395 -2.11 4.18 9.14
CA SER A 395 -2.32 4.93 7.91
C SER A 395 -1.51 4.35 6.76
N THR A 396 -2.01 4.52 5.55
CA THR A 396 -1.37 4.08 4.32
C THR A 396 -1.64 5.08 3.19
N MET A 397 -0.83 5.06 2.14
CA MET A 397 -0.87 6.00 1.03
C MET A 397 -0.84 5.28 -0.31
N THR A 398 -1.52 5.86 -1.30
CA THR A 398 -1.40 5.47 -2.71
C THR A 398 -1.30 6.71 -3.59
N TRP A 399 -0.59 6.60 -4.73
CA TRP A 399 -0.54 7.67 -5.72
C TRP A 399 -1.61 7.44 -6.79
N GLN A 400 -2.49 8.43 -6.97
CA GLN A 400 -3.63 8.34 -7.87
C GLN A 400 -3.27 8.77 -9.31
N LYS A 401 -4.12 8.41 -10.27
CA LYS A 401 -3.94 8.78 -11.69
C LYS A 401 -4.16 10.27 -11.95
N ASP A 402 -4.91 10.96 -11.11
CA ASP A 402 -5.11 12.41 -11.15
C ASP A 402 -3.97 13.23 -10.52
N ASN A 403 -2.86 12.56 -10.13
CA ASN A 403 -1.69 13.14 -9.47
C ASN A 403 -1.97 13.70 -8.08
N ARG A 404 -2.86 13.09 -7.34
CA ARG A 404 -3.10 13.36 -5.93
C ARG A 404 -2.65 12.18 -5.06
N LEU A 405 -2.36 12.46 -3.81
CA LEU A 405 -2.08 11.45 -2.80
C LEU A 405 -3.40 10.97 -2.19
N GLY A 406 -3.77 9.72 -2.43
CA GLY A 406 -4.83 9.04 -1.69
C GLY A 406 -4.29 8.59 -0.33
N PHE A 407 -4.97 8.99 0.73
CA PHE A 407 -4.58 8.73 2.12
C PHE A 407 -5.70 8.02 2.87
N LEU A 408 -5.43 6.81 3.33
CA LEU A 408 -6.38 5.98 4.06
C LEU A 408 -5.88 5.76 5.48
N TYR A 409 -6.69 6.10 6.50
CA TYR A 409 -6.22 6.09 7.88
C TYR A 409 -7.33 5.77 8.88
N GLU A 410 -6.92 5.32 10.06
CA GLU A 410 -7.78 5.09 11.22
C GLU A 410 -8.01 6.39 11.99
N GLU A 411 -9.28 6.71 12.28
CA GLU A 411 -9.66 7.87 13.09
C GLU A 411 -10.81 7.54 14.03
N GLU A 412 -10.74 7.99 15.28
CA GLU A 412 -11.82 7.84 16.28
C GLU A 412 -12.89 8.93 16.06
N THR A 413 -13.57 8.88 14.93
CA THR A 413 -14.57 9.87 14.48
C THR A 413 -15.75 10.00 15.44
N TYR A 414 -16.18 8.91 16.08
CA TYR A 414 -17.38 8.84 16.90
C TYR A 414 -17.08 8.73 18.41
N GLY A 415 -15.83 9.01 18.81
CA GLY A 415 -15.40 8.91 20.19
C GLY A 415 -15.04 7.48 20.59
N LYS A 416 -14.88 7.23 21.91
CA LYS A 416 -14.39 5.95 22.42
C LYS A 416 -15.32 4.80 22.05
N SER A 417 -14.75 3.76 21.46
CA SER A 417 -15.43 2.49 21.28
C SER A 417 -15.33 1.63 22.54
N ASN A 418 -16.23 0.66 22.66
CA ASN A 418 -16.20 -0.38 23.71
C ASN A 418 -15.13 -1.45 23.46
N TYR A 419 -14.30 -1.32 22.43
CA TYR A 419 -13.30 -2.32 22.05
C TYR A 419 -11.94 -2.04 22.71
N ALA A 420 -11.27 -3.11 23.16
CA ALA A 420 -10.01 -3.05 23.90
C ALA A 420 -8.88 -2.32 23.17
N TYR A 421 -8.91 -2.32 21.83
CA TYR A 421 -7.88 -1.69 20.98
C TYR A 421 -8.37 -0.45 20.20
N GLY A 422 -9.47 0.15 20.65
CA GLY A 422 -10.09 1.30 20.03
C GLY A 422 -11.01 0.93 18.87
N GLY A 423 -12.05 1.72 18.64
CA GLY A 423 -12.94 1.64 17.50
C GLY A 423 -12.67 2.80 16.58
N TYR A 424 -12.03 2.49 15.47
CA TYR A 424 -11.74 3.48 14.45
C TYR A 424 -12.71 3.34 13.29
N THR A 425 -13.02 4.47 12.69
CA THR A 425 -13.51 4.57 11.31
C THR A 425 -12.30 4.61 10.40
N ILE A 426 -12.32 3.87 9.31
CA ILE A 426 -11.30 4.01 8.26
C ILE A 426 -11.74 5.12 7.31
N VAL A 427 -11.00 6.20 7.31
CA VAL A 427 -11.28 7.44 6.56
C VAL A 427 -10.33 7.56 5.38
N TYR A 428 -10.86 8.04 4.26
CA TYR A 428 -10.11 8.40 3.08
C TYR A 428 -10.12 9.91 2.88
N ASP A 429 -8.95 10.47 2.60
CA ASP A 429 -8.73 11.84 2.13
C ASP A 429 -7.84 11.84 0.88
N SER A 430 -7.94 12.89 0.09
CA SER A 430 -7.13 13.10 -1.11
C SER A 430 -6.43 14.46 -1.05
N PHE A 431 -5.10 14.47 -1.21
CA PHE A 431 -4.28 15.67 -1.09
C PHE A 431 -3.48 15.98 -2.35
N ASP A 432 -3.43 17.24 -2.75
CA ASP A 432 -2.36 17.74 -3.59
C ASP A 432 -1.06 17.89 -2.76
N ILE A 433 0.09 17.76 -3.40
CA ILE A 433 1.39 17.97 -2.72
C ILE A 433 1.52 19.40 -2.16
N MET A 434 0.93 20.38 -2.83
CA MET A 434 0.89 21.76 -2.34
C MET A 434 0.14 21.87 -1.02
N GLU A 435 -0.95 21.12 -0.83
CA GLU A 435 -1.74 21.09 0.42
C GLU A 435 -0.94 20.44 1.59
N ILE A 436 -0.10 19.44 1.29
CA ILE A 436 0.76 18.77 2.29
C ILE A 436 1.91 19.68 2.71
N THR A 437 2.43 20.49 1.77
CA THR A 437 3.69 21.22 1.94
C THR A 437 3.52 22.74 2.10
N ASP A 438 2.30 23.22 2.36
CA ASP A 438 1.99 24.65 2.46
C ASP A 438 2.50 25.44 1.25
N ASN A 439 2.21 24.94 0.05
CA ASN A 439 2.59 25.50 -1.25
C ASN A 439 4.12 25.60 -1.51
N LYS A 440 4.94 24.81 -0.84
CA LYS A 440 6.40 24.80 -1.10
C LYS A 440 6.77 23.97 -2.33
N TYR A 441 6.03 22.88 -2.60
CA TYR A 441 6.31 21.95 -3.69
C TYR A 441 5.03 21.64 -4.47
N LYS A 442 5.19 21.40 -5.78
CA LYS A 442 4.15 20.87 -6.67
C LYS A 442 4.59 19.56 -7.30
N TYR A 443 3.66 18.66 -7.59
CA TYR A 443 3.99 17.40 -8.26
C TYR A 443 4.60 17.67 -9.65
N ARG A 444 5.67 16.94 -9.99
CA ARG A 444 6.32 16.98 -11.29
C ARG A 444 5.72 15.90 -12.19
N LYS A 445 4.85 16.30 -13.12
CA LYS A 445 4.41 15.39 -14.18
C LYS A 445 5.61 14.92 -15.01
N LYS A 446 5.62 13.64 -15.36
CA LYS A 446 6.66 13.05 -16.22
C LYS A 446 6.58 13.59 -17.65
#